data_28bb8352c4f298f4f7018146f1dca3ac
#
_entry.id   28bb8352c4f298f4f7018146f1dca3ac
#
_cell.length_a   1.000
_cell.length_b   1.000
_cell.length_c   1.000
_cell.angle_alpha   90.00
_cell.angle_beta   90.00
_cell.angle_gamma   90.00
#
_symmetry.space_group_name_H-M   'P 1'
#
loop_
_entity.id
_entity.type
_entity.pdbx_description
1 polymer ?
#
loop_
_entity_poly.entity_id
_entity_poly.type
_entity_poly.pdbx_seq_one_letter_code
_entity_poly.pdbx_strand_id
1 'polypeptide(L)'
;MEEELNTDWKVNTMHNNPHLRRAPWMDYKDPSILMITLVTTNRQPILGILKGETIERTKLGQVISEEINRIPTYNGAESIEIYSYVIMPDHVHILLRVHDRLPKHIGQYIAWFKIKCTDACSALTGGPVSEAMRPFAPEYHDRILKGKNQLSHMVRYIQDNPRRLALKRANKDLFRIRQNQLIGTIPCAVLGNIFLIEHPLRQVLQCSRRLTQEQIDHLKADCLREAANGTIFATAAISEGEKQIARALHEANFPLIILLHEGFPTPENPHYSYY
;
A
#
# COMPACT_ATOMS: atom_id res chain seq x y z
N MET A 1 -5.49 -6.54 -40.72
CA MET A 1 -4.29 -6.19 -39.94
C MET A 1 -4.73 -6.08 -38.49
N GLU A 2 -4.60 -7.18 -37.79
CA GLU A 2 -4.91 -7.29 -36.37
C GLU A 2 -3.64 -6.88 -35.63
N GLU A 3 -3.68 -5.73 -34.94
CA GLU A 3 -2.63 -5.38 -33.96
C GLU A 3 -2.87 -6.20 -32.71
N GLU A 4 -2.06 -7.22 -32.52
CA GLU A 4 -1.94 -7.98 -31.29
C GLU A 4 -1.57 -7.04 -30.14
N LEU A 5 -2.51 -6.83 -29.22
CA LEU A 5 -2.25 -6.25 -27.91
C LEU A 5 -1.34 -7.20 -27.13
N ASN A 6 -0.05 -6.91 -27.19
CA ASN A 6 0.99 -7.61 -26.45
C ASN A 6 0.77 -7.40 -24.93
N THR A 7 0.12 -8.38 -24.29
CA THR A 7 -0.07 -8.44 -22.84
C THR A 7 1.12 -9.14 -22.17
N ASP A 8 2.33 -8.70 -22.47
CA ASP A 8 3.54 -9.17 -21.79
C ASP A 8 3.74 -8.47 -20.43
N TRP A 9 2.88 -8.80 -19.48
CA TRP A 9 3.22 -8.67 -18.06
C TRP A 9 3.79 -10.01 -17.55
N LYS A 10 4.88 -10.46 -18.13
CA LYS A 10 5.69 -11.52 -17.55
C LYS A 10 6.16 -11.05 -16.19
N VAL A 11 5.54 -11.59 -15.15
CA VAL A 11 5.99 -11.47 -13.76
C VAL A 11 7.44 -11.93 -13.74
N ASN A 12 8.32 -10.97 -13.47
CA ASN A 12 9.76 -11.22 -13.44
C ASN A 12 10.06 -12.03 -12.16
N THR A 13 10.17 -13.34 -12.30
CA THR A 13 10.44 -14.32 -11.23
C THR A 13 11.84 -14.18 -10.57
N MET A 14 12.59 -13.12 -10.91
CA MET A 14 13.93 -12.86 -10.34
C MET A 14 13.92 -12.20 -8.95
N HIS A 15 12.76 -11.98 -8.32
CA HIS A 15 12.67 -11.22 -7.05
C HIS A 15 12.89 -12.05 -5.79
N ASN A 16 13.18 -13.33 -5.88
CA ASN A 16 13.39 -14.21 -4.71
C ASN A 16 14.87 -14.34 -4.26
N ASN A 17 15.76 -13.49 -4.77
CA ASN A 17 17.09 -13.43 -4.21
C ASN A 17 17.11 -12.39 -3.06
N PRO A 18 17.23 -12.82 -1.79
CA PRO A 18 17.25 -11.90 -0.64
C PRO A 18 18.44 -10.92 -0.67
N HIS A 19 19.41 -11.14 -1.55
CA HIS A 19 20.56 -10.26 -1.75
C HIS A 19 20.33 -9.16 -2.82
N LEU A 20 19.27 -9.26 -3.65
CA LEU A 20 18.93 -8.26 -4.66
C LEU A 20 17.74 -7.41 -4.20
N ARG A 21 17.98 -6.55 -3.22
CA ARG A 21 16.95 -5.66 -2.66
C ARG A 21 16.61 -4.44 -3.54
N ARG A 22 17.30 -4.26 -4.67
CA ARG A 22 17.10 -3.18 -5.63
C ARG A 22 16.71 -3.75 -6.98
N ALA A 23 15.89 -3.02 -7.72
CA ALA A 23 15.51 -3.41 -9.07
C ALA A 23 16.73 -3.30 -10.00
N PRO A 24 17.30 -4.42 -10.50
CA PRO A 24 18.55 -4.41 -11.26
C PRO A 24 18.43 -3.71 -12.63
N TRP A 25 17.19 -3.51 -13.10
CA TRP A 25 16.86 -2.87 -14.37
C TRP A 25 16.71 -1.35 -14.26
N MET A 26 16.81 -0.77 -13.05
CA MET A 26 16.59 0.67 -12.82
C MET A 26 17.87 1.37 -12.41
N ASP A 27 18.19 2.48 -13.08
CA ASP A 27 19.13 3.47 -12.56
C ASP A 27 18.40 4.39 -11.57
N TYR A 28 18.68 4.26 -10.31
CA TYR A 28 18.07 5.04 -9.22
C TYR A 28 18.51 6.52 -9.18
N LYS A 29 19.14 6.99 -10.24
CA LYS A 29 19.36 8.42 -10.51
C LYS A 29 18.31 8.98 -11.45
N ASP A 30 17.62 8.14 -12.23
CA ASP A 30 16.70 8.55 -13.27
C ASP A 30 15.36 9.06 -12.73
N PRO A 31 14.65 9.90 -13.50
CA PRO A 31 13.30 10.34 -13.19
C PRO A 31 12.38 9.17 -12.85
N SER A 32 11.71 9.25 -11.71
CA SER A 32 10.89 8.15 -11.20
C SER A 32 10.00 8.60 -10.05
N ILE A 33 8.99 7.79 -9.75
CA ILE A 33 8.19 7.93 -8.54
C ILE A 33 8.44 6.71 -7.66
N LEU A 34 8.84 6.95 -6.43
CA LEU A 34 9.27 5.94 -5.48
C LEU A 34 8.51 6.06 -4.17
N MET A 35 8.03 4.94 -3.63
CA MET A 35 7.64 4.85 -2.23
C MET A 35 8.80 4.22 -1.45
N ILE A 36 9.37 5.00 -0.55
CA ILE A 36 10.42 4.57 0.38
C ILE A 36 9.79 4.19 1.72
N THR A 37 10.14 3.05 2.26
CA THR A 37 9.74 2.60 3.59
C THR A 37 10.95 2.43 4.48
N LEU A 38 10.99 3.17 5.57
CA LEU A 38 12.03 3.09 6.59
C LEU A 38 11.42 2.56 7.87
N VAL A 39 11.98 1.49 8.39
CA VAL A 39 11.52 0.85 9.64
C VAL A 39 12.43 1.28 10.78
N THR A 40 11.86 1.53 11.95
CA THR A 40 12.67 1.82 13.14
C THR A 40 13.51 0.61 13.55
N THR A 41 14.62 0.87 14.20
CA THR A 41 15.49 -0.20 14.73
C THR A 41 14.66 -1.11 15.64
N ASN A 42 14.71 -2.42 15.35
CA ASN A 42 13.94 -3.46 16.05
C ASN A 42 12.42 -3.20 16.08
N ARG A 43 11.87 -2.44 15.11
CA ARG A 43 10.46 -2.04 15.05
C ARG A 43 9.94 -1.38 16.34
N GLN A 44 10.79 -0.65 17.02
CA GLN A 44 10.40 0.10 18.23
C GLN A 44 9.41 1.21 17.88
N PRO A 45 8.27 1.34 18.58
CA PRO A 45 7.24 2.34 18.30
C PRO A 45 7.60 3.72 18.87
N ILE A 46 8.73 4.28 18.42
CA ILE A 46 9.34 5.51 18.98
C ILE A 46 8.90 6.79 18.26
N LEU A 47 8.23 6.69 17.10
CA LEU A 47 7.93 7.85 16.27
C LEU A 47 6.55 8.46 16.57
N GLY A 48 5.64 7.70 17.14
CA GLY A 48 4.28 8.16 17.41
C GLY A 48 3.44 7.15 18.17
N ILE A 49 2.27 7.62 18.59
CA ILE A 49 1.28 6.83 19.32
C ILE A 49 -0.03 6.91 18.55
N LEU A 50 -0.68 5.76 18.33
CA LEU A 50 -2.00 5.72 17.72
C LEU A 50 -3.05 6.24 18.70
N LYS A 51 -3.77 7.31 18.32
CA LYS A 51 -4.92 7.85 19.03
C LYS A 51 -6.13 7.87 18.10
N GLY A 52 -7.13 7.03 18.38
CA GLY A 52 -8.22 6.79 17.44
C GLY A 52 -7.69 6.29 16.09
N GLU A 53 -7.96 7.02 15.03
CA GLU A 53 -7.50 6.73 13.66
C GLU A 53 -6.34 7.64 13.22
N THR A 54 -5.66 8.31 14.14
CA THR A 54 -4.55 9.22 13.83
C THR A 54 -3.30 8.87 14.64
N ILE A 55 -2.15 9.34 14.17
CA ILE A 55 -0.88 9.19 14.89
C ILE A 55 -0.50 10.52 15.54
N GLU A 56 -0.47 10.56 16.87
CA GLU A 56 0.18 11.63 17.61
C GLU A 56 1.69 11.39 17.60
N ARG A 57 2.43 12.30 16.96
CA ARG A 57 3.88 12.16 16.80
C ARG A 57 4.59 12.45 18.13
N THR A 58 5.61 11.66 18.44
CA THR A 58 6.58 11.99 19.50
C THR A 58 7.44 13.18 19.07
N LYS A 59 8.24 13.74 19.98
CA LYS A 59 9.24 14.76 19.63
C LYS A 59 10.17 14.29 18.52
N LEU A 60 10.61 13.03 18.57
CA LEU A 60 11.42 12.43 17.51
C LEU A 60 10.63 12.32 16.19
N GLY A 61 9.36 11.90 16.23
CA GLY A 61 8.50 11.84 15.05
C GLY A 61 8.26 13.22 14.43
N GLN A 62 8.18 14.28 15.24
CA GLN A 62 8.07 15.67 14.74
C GLN A 62 9.33 16.09 13.99
N VAL A 63 10.51 15.89 14.58
CA VAL A 63 11.78 16.22 13.94
C VAL A 63 12.00 15.39 12.66
N ILE A 64 11.66 14.11 12.65
CA ILE A 64 11.70 13.28 11.44
C ILE A 64 10.78 13.82 10.35
N SER A 65 9.59 14.34 10.73
CA SER A 65 8.68 15.00 9.78
C SER A 65 9.30 16.22 9.12
N GLU A 66 10.01 17.03 9.90
CA GLU A 66 10.74 18.20 9.40
C GLU A 66 11.89 17.78 8.47
N GLU A 67 12.65 16.77 8.86
CA GLU A 67 13.76 16.25 8.02
C GLU A 67 13.27 15.61 6.71
N ILE A 68 12.10 14.97 6.67
CA ILE A 68 11.50 14.50 5.41
C ILE A 68 11.29 15.68 4.46
N ASN A 69 10.71 16.78 4.95
CA ASN A 69 10.46 17.97 4.14
C ASN A 69 11.77 18.70 3.72
N ARG A 70 12.88 18.43 4.39
CA ARG A 70 14.21 18.98 4.04
C ARG A 70 14.95 18.15 2.99
N ILE A 71 14.51 16.93 2.66
CA ILE A 71 15.19 16.10 1.65
C ILE A 71 15.46 16.86 0.33
N PRO A 72 14.50 17.63 -0.24
CA PRO A 72 14.74 18.40 -1.45
C PRO A 72 15.83 19.49 -1.33
N THR A 73 16.19 19.90 -0.13
CA THR A 73 17.23 20.91 0.12
C THR A 73 18.63 20.33 0.27
N TYR A 74 18.79 19.01 0.22
CA TYR A 74 20.11 18.39 0.25
C TYR A 74 20.85 18.66 -1.05
N ASN A 75 22.16 18.85 -0.96
CA ASN A 75 23.00 19.17 -2.13
C ASN A 75 22.83 18.13 -3.25
N GLY A 76 22.30 18.58 -4.38
CA GLY A 76 21.98 17.77 -5.55
C GLY A 76 20.64 17.01 -5.47
N ALA A 77 19.76 17.38 -4.54
CA ALA A 77 18.43 16.78 -4.38
C ALA A 77 17.30 17.72 -4.86
N GLU A 78 17.61 18.80 -5.54
CA GLU A 78 16.68 19.86 -5.95
C GLU A 78 15.59 19.32 -6.90
N SER A 79 15.87 18.21 -7.60
CA SER A 79 14.89 17.51 -8.45
C SER A 79 14.04 16.48 -7.69
N ILE A 80 14.16 16.39 -6.36
CA ILE A 80 13.32 15.51 -5.55
C ILE A 80 12.14 16.31 -5.01
N GLU A 81 10.94 15.82 -5.24
CA GLU A 81 9.69 16.34 -4.67
C GLU A 81 9.08 15.31 -3.71
N ILE A 82 8.66 15.76 -2.53
CA ILE A 82 7.92 14.90 -1.58
C ILE A 82 6.43 15.06 -1.83
N TYR A 83 5.81 14.01 -2.40
CA TYR A 83 4.36 14.01 -2.68
C TYR A 83 3.51 13.80 -1.45
N SER A 84 3.90 12.84 -0.62
CA SER A 84 3.15 12.46 0.58
C SER A 84 4.04 11.63 1.49
N TYR A 85 3.75 11.64 2.77
CA TYR A 85 4.37 10.73 3.73
C TYR A 85 3.45 10.48 4.91
N VAL A 86 3.71 9.39 5.61
CA VAL A 86 3.09 9.10 6.91
C VAL A 86 4.15 8.61 7.88
N ILE A 87 4.06 9.12 9.11
CA ILE A 87 4.87 8.65 10.22
C ILE A 87 4.00 7.74 11.07
N MET A 88 4.30 6.46 11.02
CA MET A 88 3.68 5.42 11.83
C MET A 88 4.51 5.22 13.11
N PRO A 89 3.99 4.53 14.13
CA PRO A 89 4.76 4.35 15.37
C PRO A 89 6.15 3.75 15.18
N ASP A 90 6.30 2.78 14.27
CA ASP A 90 7.51 1.97 14.08
C ASP A 90 8.11 2.04 12.66
N HIS A 91 7.57 2.91 11.80
CA HIS A 91 8.07 3.10 10.44
C HIS A 91 7.58 4.39 9.81
N VAL A 92 8.18 4.77 8.69
CA VAL A 92 7.70 5.86 7.84
C VAL A 92 7.55 5.38 6.40
N HIS A 93 6.52 5.87 5.71
CA HIS A 93 6.41 5.79 4.27
C HIS A 93 6.60 7.19 3.69
N ILE A 94 7.47 7.32 2.69
CA ILE A 94 7.73 8.56 1.96
C ILE A 94 7.48 8.30 0.49
N LEU A 95 6.52 8.99 -0.10
CA LEU A 95 6.27 8.97 -1.53
C LEU A 95 6.93 10.19 -2.13
N LEU A 96 7.93 9.97 -2.96
CA LEU A 96 8.71 11.01 -3.59
C LEU A 96 8.77 10.83 -5.10
N ARG A 97 9.02 11.93 -5.81
CA ARG A 97 9.28 11.98 -7.24
C ARG A 97 10.66 12.56 -7.48
N VAL A 98 11.38 11.95 -8.40
CA VAL A 98 12.58 12.49 -9.01
C VAL A 98 12.17 13.03 -10.37
N HIS A 99 12.28 14.36 -10.58
CA HIS A 99 11.88 15.02 -11.82
C HIS A 99 12.94 14.90 -12.91
N ASP A 100 14.19 15.15 -12.55
CA ASP A 100 15.35 15.10 -13.44
C ASP A 100 16.40 14.16 -12.88
N ARG A 101 17.34 13.77 -13.75
CA ARG A 101 18.43 12.88 -13.36
C ARG A 101 19.25 13.44 -12.19
N LEU A 102 19.30 12.69 -11.10
CA LEU A 102 20.06 13.06 -9.92
C LEU A 102 21.57 12.89 -10.13
N PRO A 103 22.41 13.76 -9.55
CA PRO A 103 23.87 13.58 -9.58
C PRO A 103 24.30 12.32 -8.80
N LYS A 104 23.53 11.91 -7.80
CA LYS A 104 23.82 10.73 -6.95
C LYS A 104 22.64 9.78 -6.90
N HIS A 105 22.90 8.52 -6.59
CA HIS A 105 21.89 7.49 -6.37
C HIS A 105 20.95 7.89 -5.22
N ILE A 106 19.61 7.69 -5.38
CA ILE A 106 18.59 8.05 -4.36
C ILE A 106 18.95 7.50 -2.98
N GLY A 107 19.54 6.31 -2.90
CA GLY A 107 19.99 5.70 -1.65
C GLY A 107 20.97 6.56 -0.85
N GLN A 108 21.73 7.43 -1.51
CA GLN A 108 22.64 8.35 -0.83
C GLN A 108 21.88 9.45 -0.09
N TYR A 109 20.83 10.00 -0.70
CA TYR A 109 19.95 10.99 -0.06
C TYR A 109 19.20 10.37 1.12
N ILE A 110 18.75 9.12 0.97
CA ILE A 110 18.13 8.38 2.07
C ILE A 110 19.13 8.10 3.20
N ALA A 111 20.39 7.78 2.88
CA ALA A 111 21.44 7.63 3.89
C ALA A 111 21.70 8.94 4.65
N TRP A 112 21.79 10.08 3.94
CA TRP A 112 21.93 11.39 4.58
C TRP A 112 20.73 11.74 5.46
N PHE A 113 19.51 11.50 4.98
CA PHE A 113 18.30 11.66 5.79
C PHE A 113 18.40 10.84 7.10
N LYS A 114 18.82 9.57 7.03
CA LYS A 114 18.98 8.73 8.24
C LYS A 114 20.05 9.25 9.19
N ILE A 115 21.16 9.79 8.67
CA ILE A 115 22.19 10.45 9.50
C ILE A 115 21.57 11.64 10.22
N LYS A 116 20.86 12.53 9.51
CA LYS A 116 20.20 13.68 10.11
C LYS A 116 19.18 13.30 11.18
N CYS A 117 18.41 12.23 10.97
CA CYS A 117 17.51 11.68 11.99
C CYS A 117 18.28 11.13 13.22
N THR A 118 19.48 10.57 13.02
CA THR A 118 20.32 10.09 14.12
C THR A 118 20.91 11.26 14.92
N ASP A 119 21.38 12.30 14.24
CA ASP A 119 21.87 13.54 14.87
C ASP A 119 20.75 14.19 15.71
N ALA A 120 19.55 14.26 15.17
CA ALA A 120 18.38 14.79 15.88
C ALA A 120 18.00 13.92 17.11
N CYS A 121 18.09 12.61 17.00
CA CYS A 121 17.89 11.70 18.13
C CYS A 121 18.95 11.94 19.23
N SER A 122 20.22 12.08 18.83
CA SER A 122 21.31 12.41 19.76
C SER A 122 21.07 13.73 20.51
N ALA A 123 20.59 14.73 19.79
CA ALA A 123 20.26 16.03 20.40
C ALA A 123 19.09 15.90 21.42
N LEU A 124 18.08 15.10 21.10
CA LEU A 124 16.93 14.87 21.99
C LEU A 124 17.27 14.05 23.23
N THR A 125 18.24 13.13 23.14
CA THR A 125 18.68 12.25 24.24
C THR A 125 19.81 12.84 25.07
N GLY A 126 20.40 13.95 24.63
CA GLY A 126 21.48 14.62 25.33
C GLY A 126 22.86 13.99 25.14
N GLY A 127 23.02 13.11 24.15
CA GLY A 127 24.31 12.46 23.88
C GLY A 127 24.29 11.55 22.66
N PRO A 128 25.47 11.01 22.27
CA PRO A 128 25.56 10.16 21.10
C PRO A 128 24.74 8.86 21.27
N VAL A 129 23.98 8.50 20.25
CA VAL A 129 23.19 7.26 20.24
C VAL A 129 24.05 6.09 19.74
N SER A 130 23.98 4.96 20.43
CA SER A 130 24.58 3.71 19.97
C SER A 130 23.89 3.22 18.69
N GLU A 131 24.49 2.28 17.99
CA GLU A 131 23.91 1.71 16.78
C GLU A 131 22.52 1.10 17.04
N ALA A 132 22.33 0.43 18.17
CA ALA A 132 21.05 -0.14 18.57
C ALA A 132 19.96 0.92 18.88
N MET A 133 20.37 2.16 19.14
CA MET A 133 19.47 3.29 19.45
C MET A 133 19.23 4.20 18.24
N ARG A 134 19.82 3.91 17.07
CA ARG A 134 19.53 4.67 15.85
C ARG A 134 18.04 4.61 15.53
N PRO A 135 17.42 5.72 15.11
CA PRO A 135 15.98 5.75 14.81
C PRO A 135 15.56 4.71 13.78
N PHE A 136 16.37 4.48 12.73
CA PHE A 136 16.03 3.58 11.64
C PHE A 136 17.03 2.43 11.49
N ALA A 137 16.50 1.27 11.11
CA ALA A 137 17.27 0.11 10.71
C ALA A 137 18.24 0.44 9.54
N PRO A 138 19.35 -0.32 9.36
CA PRO A 138 20.33 -0.05 8.30
C PRO A 138 19.73 -0.04 6.90
N GLU A 139 18.73 -0.88 6.66
CA GLU A 139 18.09 -1.06 5.36
C GLU A 139 16.85 -0.18 5.20
N TYR A 140 16.39 -0.03 3.94
CA TYR A 140 15.08 0.51 3.60
C TYR A 140 14.49 -0.27 2.42
N HIS A 141 13.17 -0.23 2.29
CA HIS A 141 12.47 -0.80 1.15
C HIS A 141 12.04 0.31 0.21
N ASP A 142 12.11 0.04 -1.09
CA ASP A 142 11.59 0.93 -2.11
C ASP A 142 10.62 0.20 -3.04
N ARG A 143 9.65 0.94 -3.53
CA ARG A 143 8.71 0.50 -4.56
C ARG A 143 8.62 1.55 -5.65
N ILE A 144 8.92 1.15 -6.89
CA ILE A 144 8.85 2.00 -8.07
C ILE A 144 7.41 1.99 -8.59
N LEU A 145 6.83 3.18 -8.80
CA LEU A 145 5.51 3.32 -9.40
C LEU A 145 5.66 3.48 -10.91
N LYS A 146 5.03 2.59 -11.68
CA LYS A 146 5.13 2.55 -13.16
C LYS A 146 3.85 2.98 -13.86
N GLY A 147 2.69 2.85 -13.23
CA GLY A 147 1.38 3.08 -13.84
C GLY A 147 0.80 4.46 -13.50
N LYS A 148 0.08 5.07 -14.44
CA LYS A 148 -0.55 6.40 -14.28
C LYS A 148 -1.46 6.50 -13.06
N ASN A 149 -2.18 5.41 -12.71
CA ASN A 149 -3.13 5.41 -11.58
C ASN A 149 -2.49 4.99 -10.24
N GLN A 150 -1.23 4.52 -10.25
CA GLN A 150 -0.57 4.04 -9.03
C GLN A 150 -0.26 5.16 -8.03
N LEU A 151 -0.02 6.38 -8.52
CA LEU A 151 0.27 7.53 -7.66
C LEU A 151 -0.90 7.84 -6.72
N SER A 152 -2.11 8.00 -7.26
CA SER A 152 -3.30 8.32 -6.46
C SER A 152 -3.64 7.22 -5.45
N HIS A 153 -3.51 5.96 -5.86
CA HIS A 153 -3.70 4.82 -4.95
C HIS A 153 -2.66 4.81 -3.83
N MET A 154 -1.40 5.13 -4.14
CA MET A 154 -0.33 5.16 -3.14
C MET A 154 -0.50 6.32 -2.16
N VAL A 155 -0.93 7.49 -2.63
CA VAL A 155 -1.27 8.62 -1.75
C VAL A 155 -2.39 8.22 -0.78
N ARG A 156 -3.49 7.66 -1.29
CA ARG A 156 -4.58 7.16 -0.44
C ARG A 156 -4.10 6.10 0.56
N TYR A 157 -3.29 5.14 0.11
CA TYR A 157 -2.71 4.12 0.98
C TYR A 157 -1.90 4.75 2.12
N ILE A 158 -1.03 5.71 1.83
CA ILE A 158 -0.22 6.41 2.83
C ILE A 158 -1.11 7.13 3.84
N GLN A 159 -2.13 7.86 3.36
CA GLN A 159 -3.05 8.61 4.20
C GLN A 159 -3.92 7.71 5.09
N ASP A 160 -4.31 6.53 4.59
CA ASP A 160 -5.16 5.57 5.29
C ASP A 160 -4.42 4.68 6.30
N ASN A 161 -3.08 4.69 6.31
CA ASN A 161 -2.29 3.83 7.19
C ASN A 161 -2.66 3.92 8.68
N PRO A 162 -2.88 5.11 9.28
CA PRO A 162 -3.27 5.21 10.69
C PRO A 162 -4.61 4.53 10.98
N ARG A 163 -5.62 4.76 10.13
CA ARG A 163 -6.93 4.11 10.25
C ARG A 163 -6.81 2.58 10.13
N ARG A 164 -6.02 2.09 9.16
CA ARG A 164 -5.75 0.65 9.00
C ARG A 164 -5.09 0.04 10.22
N LEU A 165 -4.16 0.77 10.86
CA LEU A 165 -3.55 0.33 12.12
C LEU A 165 -4.58 0.28 13.25
N ALA A 166 -5.47 1.28 13.34
CA ALA A 166 -6.57 1.30 14.31
C ALA A 166 -7.49 0.09 14.14
N LEU A 167 -7.96 -0.17 12.93
CA LEU A 167 -8.78 -1.33 12.59
C LEU A 167 -8.09 -2.65 12.93
N LYS A 168 -6.80 -2.77 12.59
CA LYS A 168 -6.01 -3.97 12.90
C LYS A 168 -5.86 -4.20 14.40
N ARG A 169 -5.73 -3.13 15.20
CA ARG A 169 -5.66 -3.23 16.67
C ARG A 169 -7.01 -3.55 17.30
N ALA A 170 -8.08 -2.96 16.78
CA ALA A 170 -9.44 -3.19 17.26
C ALA A 170 -9.92 -4.61 16.90
N ASN A 171 -9.54 -5.11 15.74
CA ASN A 171 -9.95 -6.45 15.28
C ASN A 171 -8.77 -7.18 14.62
N LYS A 172 -8.05 -7.97 15.41
CA LYS A 172 -6.89 -8.74 14.93
C LYS A 172 -7.26 -9.78 13.88
N ASP A 173 -8.49 -10.27 13.89
CA ASP A 173 -8.96 -11.31 12.98
C ASP A 173 -9.33 -10.77 11.60
N LEU A 174 -9.60 -9.47 11.46
CA LEU A 174 -9.97 -8.83 10.20
C LEU A 174 -8.89 -8.98 9.10
N PHE A 175 -7.63 -9.05 9.53
CA PHE A 175 -6.46 -9.17 8.63
C PHE A 175 -5.79 -10.55 8.69
N ARG A 176 -6.48 -11.54 9.28
CA ARG A 176 -6.01 -12.91 9.37
C ARG A 176 -6.64 -13.75 8.28
N ILE A 177 -5.81 -14.46 7.52
CA ILE A 177 -6.30 -15.46 6.58
C ILE A 177 -6.81 -16.66 7.37
N ARG A 178 -8.09 -16.97 7.21
CA ARG A 178 -8.72 -18.17 7.78
C ARG A 178 -8.75 -19.25 6.72
N GLN A 179 -7.97 -20.30 6.90
CA GLN A 179 -7.92 -21.47 6.04
C GLN A 179 -9.09 -22.43 6.35
N ASN A 180 -9.34 -23.35 5.41
CA ASN A 180 -10.31 -24.45 5.59
C ASN A 180 -11.73 -23.98 5.96
N GLN A 181 -12.15 -22.85 5.41
CA GLN A 181 -13.53 -22.40 5.51
C GLN A 181 -14.37 -23.08 4.44
N LEU A 182 -15.68 -23.18 4.65
CA LEU A 182 -16.62 -23.71 3.68
C LEU A 182 -17.64 -22.64 3.27
N ILE A 183 -17.84 -22.46 1.97
CA ILE A 183 -18.98 -21.72 1.41
C ILE A 183 -19.88 -22.76 0.75
N GLY A 184 -20.94 -23.15 1.45
CA GLY A 184 -21.69 -24.37 1.09
C GLY A 184 -20.79 -25.60 1.21
N THR A 185 -20.50 -26.29 0.10
CA THR A 185 -19.59 -27.44 0.05
C THR A 185 -18.21 -27.10 -0.50
N ILE A 186 -17.95 -25.84 -0.86
CA ILE A 186 -16.71 -25.42 -1.51
C ILE A 186 -15.68 -25.00 -0.45
N PRO A 187 -14.52 -25.70 -0.39
CA PRO A 187 -13.44 -25.29 0.51
C PRO A 187 -12.79 -24.00 0.01
N CYS A 188 -12.55 -23.07 0.91
CA CYS A 188 -11.95 -21.77 0.61
C CYS A 188 -11.08 -21.26 1.76
N ALA A 189 -10.30 -20.25 1.48
CA ALA A 189 -9.66 -19.40 2.49
C ALA A 189 -10.30 -18.01 2.46
N VAL A 190 -10.40 -17.36 3.61
CA VAL A 190 -11.08 -16.08 3.75
C VAL A 190 -10.18 -15.08 4.45
N LEU A 191 -10.15 -13.85 3.95
CA LEU A 191 -9.54 -12.69 4.56
C LEU A 191 -10.58 -11.57 4.66
N GLY A 192 -10.66 -10.92 5.82
CA GLY A 192 -11.58 -9.80 6.05
C GLY A 192 -12.77 -10.19 6.93
N ASN A 193 -13.90 -9.54 6.69
CA ASN A 193 -15.11 -9.77 7.49
C ASN A 193 -15.83 -11.06 7.09
N ILE A 194 -15.56 -12.15 7.81
CA ILE A 194 -16.14 -13.47 7.54
C ILE A 194 -17.67 -13.48 7.64
N PHE A 195 -18.28 -12.61 8.45
CA PHE A 195 -19.75 -12.57 8.62
C PHE A 195 -20.47 -12.20 7.32
N LEU A 196 -19.80 -11.56 6.37
CA LEU A 196 -20.38 -11.28 5.06
C LEU A 196 -20.70 -12.57 4.27
N ILE A 197 -19.96 -13.65 4.52
CA ILE A 197 -20.16 -14.93 3.83
C ILE A 197 -21.49 -15.58 4.23
N GLU A 198 -21.97 -15.33 5.42
CA GLU A 198 -23.22 -15.88 5.94
C GLU A 198 -24.37 -14.89 5.89
N HIS A 199 -24.14 -13.70 5.39
CA HIS A 199 -25.18 -12.67 5.34
C HIS A 199 -26.35 -13.09 4.45
N PRO A 200 -27.61 -12.92 4.90
CA PRO A 200 -28.79 -13.44 4.16
C PRO A 200 -29.04 -12.73 2.83
N LEU A 201 -28.71 -11.45 2.74
CA LEU A 201 -28.90 -10.62 1.54
C LEU A 201 -27.61 -10.60 0.70
N ARG A 202 -27.22 -11.72 0.13
CA ARG A 202 -26.07 -11.81 -0.78
C ARG A 202 -26.54 -12.01 -2.21
N GLN A 203 -25.93 -11.29 -3.14
CA GLN A 203 -26.15 -11.44 -4.57
C GLN A 203 -24.83 -11.59 -5.32
N VAL A 204 -24.83 -12.41 -6.36
CA VAL A 204 -23.69 -12.54 -7.28
C VAL A 204 -23.76 -11.38 -8.27
N LEU A 205 -22.70 -10.58 -8.32
CA LEU A 205 -22.51 -9.57 -9.36
C LEU A 205 -21.76 -10.20 -10.51
N GLN A 206 -22.45 -10.39 -11.62
CA GLN A 206 -21.89 -10.93 -12.85
C GLN A 206 -22.40 -10.11 -14.05
N CYS A 207 -21.48 -9.65 -14.88
CA CYS A 207 -21.77 -8.85 -16.06
C CYS A 207 -21.28 -9.53 -17.32
N SER A 208 -22.12 -9.55 -18.36
CA SER A 208 -21.67 -9.95 -19.68
C SER A 208 -20.58 -8.98 -20.20
N ARG A 209 -19.54 -9.52 -20.85
CA ARG A 209 -18.51 -8.73 -21.54
C ARG A 209 -19.05 -7.94 -22.75
N ARG A 210 -20.29 -8.21 -23.15
CA ARG A 210 -20.95 -7.58 -24.31
C ARG A 210 -21.83 -6.38 -23.93
N LEU A 211 -21.91 -6.02 -22.65
CA LEU A 211 -22.70 -4.86 -22.21
C LEU A 211 -22.08 -3.57 -22.75
N THR A 212 -22.95 -2.66 -23.20
CA THR A 212 -22.55 -1.30 -23.55
C THR A 212 -22.24 -0.51 -22.27
N GLN A 213 -21.52 0.62 -22.39
CA GLN A 213 -21.22 1.47 -21.24
C GLN A 213 -22.52 1.99 -20.57
N GLU A 214 -23.52 2.35 -21.34
CA GLU A 214 -24.82 2.79 -20.83
C GLU A 214 -25.50 1.70 -19.98
N GLN A 215 -25.47 0.45 -20.44
CA GLN A 215 -25.99 -0.69 -19.69
C GLN A 215 -25.19 -0.95 -18.40
N ILE A 216 -23.86 -0.79 -18.44
CA ILE A 216 -23.01 -0.89 -17.25
C ILE A 216 -23.34 0.22 -16.25
N ASP A 217 -23.53 1.46 -16.71
CA ASP A 217 -23.86 2.60 -15.85
C ASP A 217 -25.25 2.44 -15.20
N HIS A 218 -26.21 1.90 -15.93
CA HIS A 218 -27.53 1.58 -15.38
C HIS A 218 -27.45 0.49 -14.30
N LEU A 219 -26.77 -0.62 -14.61
CA LEU A 219 -26.57 -1.72 -13.66
C LEU A 219 -25.77 -1.27 -12.41
N LYS A 220 -24.79 -0.37 -12.59
CA LYS A 220 -24.04 0.24 -11.49
C LYS A 220 -24.95 1.03 -10.56
N ALA A 221 -25.85 1.84 -11.11
CA ALA A 221 -26.81 2.61 -10.32
C ALA A 221 -27.77 1.69 -9.53
N ASP A 222 -28.21 0.60 -10.15
CA ASP A 222 -29.05 -0.40 -9.50
C ASP A 222 -28.30 -1.12 -8.36
N CYS A 223 -27.07 -1.55 -8.60
CA CYS A 223 -26.26 -2.19 -7.57
C CYS A 223 -25.97 -1.26 -6.37
N LEU A 224 -25.70 0.02 -6.62
CA LEU A 224 -25.51 0.99 -5.54
C LEU A 224 -26.78 1.18 -4.71
N ARG A 225 -27.97 1.23 -5.36
CA ARG A 225 -29.26 1.32 -4.67
C ARG A 225 -29.54 0.08 -3.84
N GLU A 226 -29.30 -1.12 -4.39
CA GLU A 226 -29.48 -2.38 -3.67
C GLU A 226 -28.49 -2.51 -2.50
N ALA A 227 -27.24 -2.08 -2.67
CA ALA A 227 -26.25 -2.08 -1.59
C ALA A 227 -26.66 -1.12 -0.46
N ALA A 228 -27.25 0.03 -0.78
CA ALA A 228 -27.81 0.96 0.21
C ALA A 228 -28.98 0.33 1.00
N ASN A 229 -29.68 -0.64 0.42
CA ASN A 229 -30.72 -1.44 1.09
C ASN A 229 -30.17 -2.67 1.82
N GLY A 230 -28.85 -2.81 1.93
CA GLY A 230 -28.20 -3.88 2.69
C GLY A 230 -27.79 -5.11 1.88
N THR A 231 -27.93 -5.11 0.55
CA THR A 231 -27.44 -6.20 -0.29
C THR A 231 -25.93 -6.22 -0.34
N ILE A 232 -25.35 -7.38 -0.13
CA ILE A 232 -23.89 -7.62 -0.24
C ILE A 232 -23.61 -8.32 -1.56
N PHE A 233 -22.82 -7.66 -2.41
CA PHE A 233 -22.44 -8.23 -3.69
C PHE A 233 -21.18 -9.08 -3.57
N ALA A 234 -21.16 -10.23 -4.29
CA ALA A 234 -20.00 -11.08 -4.45
C ALA A 234 -19.64 -11.16 -5.93
N THR A 235 -18.37 -10.89 -6.27
CA THR A 235 -17.89 -10.88 -7.65
C THR A 235 -16.45 -11.32 -7.76
N ALA A 236 -16.10 -11.94 -8.89
CA ALA A 236 -14.72 -12.19 -9.26
C ALA A 236 -14.06 -10.99 -9.97
N ALA A 237 -14.84 -9.95 -10.29
CA ALA A 237 -14.38 -8.73 -10.97
C ALA A 237 -13.57 -9.02 -12.26
N ILE A 238 -14.07 -9.96 -13.08
CA ILE A 238 -13.38 -10.41 -14.30
C ILE A 238 -13.68 -9.47 -15.47
N SER A 239 -14.96 -9.16 -15.72
CA SER A 239 -15.36 -8.27 -16.78
C SER A 239 -15.13 -6.80 -16.42
N GLU A 240 -15.03 -5.92 -17.43
CA GLU A 240 -14.87 -4.49 -17.18
C GLU A 240 -16.07 -3.89 -16.44
N GLY A 241 -17.30 -4.35 -16.75
CA GLY A 241 -18.50 -3.93 -16.04
C GLY A 241 -18.47 -4.34 -14.57
N GLU A 242 -18.09 -5.58 -14.26
CA GLU A 242 -17.91 -6.03 -12.85
C GLU A 242 -16.89 -5.19 -12.11
N LYS A 243 -15.74 -4.87 -12.74
CA LYS A 243 -14.70 -4.03 -12.13
C LYS A 243 -15.19 -2.62 -11.82
N GLN A 244 -15.91 -2.00 -12.76
CA GLN A 244 -16.47 -0.66 -12.57
C GLN A 244 -17.50 -0.63 -11.44
N ILE A 245 -18.40 -1.62 -11.38
CA ILE A 245 -19.42 -1.70 -10.33
C ILE A 245 -18.78 -2.01 -8.98
N ALA A 246 -17.86 -2.97 -8.92
CA ALA A 246 -17.13 -3.32 -7.68
C ALA A 246 -16.37 -2.10 -7.13
N ARG A 247 -15.74 -1.32 -8.00
CA ARG A 247 -15.05 -0.07 -7.63
C ARG A 247 -16.03 0.95 -7.07
N ALA A 248 -17.17 1.16 -7.72
CA ALA A 248 -18.19 2.11 -7.27
C ALA A 248 -18.77 1.71 -5.89
N LEU A 249 -19.05 0.42 -5.68
CA LEU A 249 -19.50 -0.10 -4.38
C LEU A 249 -18.44 0.13 -3.28
N HIS A 250 -17.18 -0.11 -3.60
CA HIS A 250 -16.07 0.12 -2.67
C HIS A 250 -15.89 1.62 -2.35
N GLU A 251 -15.94 2.49 -3.35
CA GLU A 251 -15.81 3.96 -3.17
C GLU A 251 -16.98 4.54 -2.36
N ALA A 252 -18.16 3.93 -2.47
CA ALA A 252 -19.33 4.26 -1.66
C ALA A 252 -19.30 3.63 -0.24
N ASN A 253 -18.23 2.92 0.12
CA ASN A 253 -18.04 2.20 1.39
C ASN A 253 -19.08 1.10 1.65
N PHE A 254 -19.68 0.51 0.64
CA PHE A 254 -20.52 -0.66 0.80
C PHE A 254 -19.68 -1.94 0.96
N PRO A 255 -20.13 -2.90 1.80
CA PRO A 255 -19.48 -4.18 1.94
C PRO A 255 -19.53 -4.98 0.62
N LEU A 256 -18.40 -5.63 0.30
CA LEU A 256 -18.23 -6.35 -0.96
C LEU A 256 -17.41 -7.63 -0.71
N ILE A 257 -17.78 -8.73 -1.37
CA ILE A 257 -17.02 -9.98 -1.36
C ILE A 257 -16.30 -10.11 -2.71
N ILE A 258 -14.96 -10.17 -2.67
CA ILE A 258 -14.15 -10.42 -3.86
C ILE A 258 -13.70 -11.88 -3.87
N LEU A 259 -14.01 -12.58 -4.95
CA LEU A 259 -13.63 -13.98 -5.17
C LEU A 259 -12.31 -14.03 -5.94
N LEU A 260 -11.34 -14.76 -5.40
CA LEU A 260 -10.03 -14.96 -6.01
C LEU A 260 -9.85 -16.46 -6.28
N HIS A 261 -9.52 -16.85 -7.51
CA HIS A 261 -9.37 -18.26 -7.90
C HIS A 261 -7.99 -18.84 -7.53
N GLU A 262 -6.97 -17.97 -7.36
CA GLU A 262 -5.60 -18.41 -7.08
C GLU A 262 -5.27 -18.52 -5.59
N GLY A 263 -6.23 -18.19 -4.72
CA GLY A 263 -6.04 -18.20 -3.28
C GLY A 263 -5.24 -17.00 -2.77
N PHE A 264 -4.81 -17.06 -1.52
CA PHE A 264 -4.01 -16.01 -0.88
C PHE A 264 -2.52 -16.31 -0.96
N PRO A 265 -1.66 -15.27 -0.99
CA PRO A 265 -0.22 -15.47 -0.96
C PRO A 265 0.20 -16.21 0.30
N THR A 266 1.09 -17.18 0.12
CA THR A 266 1.79 -17.84 1.22
C THR A 266 3.23 -17.31 1.31
N PRO A 267 3.96 -17.56 2.41
CA PRO A 267 5.39 -17.22 2.49
C PRO A 267 6.22 -17.84 1.35
N GLU A 268 5.77 -19.00 0.83
CA GLU A 268 6.41 -19.70 -0.28
C GLU A 268 5.98 -19.15 -1.65
N ASN A 269 4.82 -18.47 -1.72
CA ASN A 269 4.29 -17.90 -2.97
C ASN A 269 3.74 -16.48 -2.72
N PRO A 270 4.62 -15.45 -2.65
CA PRO A 270 4.26 -14.09 -2.25
C PRO A 270 3.58 -13.26 -3.36
N HIS A 271 2.99 -13.88 -4.40
CA HIS A 271 2.59 -13.20 -5.64
C HIS A 271 1.41 -12.22 -5.57
N TYR A 272 0.81 -11.94 -4.40
CA TYR A 272 -0.28 -10.97 -4.29
C TYR A 272 -0.04 -9.91 -3.23
N SER A 273 0.19 -8.68 -3.68
CA SER A 273 -0.07 -7.50 -2.85
C SER A 273 -1.55 -7.14 -2.99
N TYR A 274 -2.37 -7.43 -2.00
CA TYR A 274 -3.71 -6.89 -1.89
C TYR A 274 -3.64 -5.42 -1.51
N TYR A 275 -3.73 -4.56 -2.49
CA TYR A 275 -3.91 -3.12 -2.28
C TYR A 275 -4.75 -2.52 -3.42
#